data_24ea20d43dd84a9139d1bc4588843f50
#
_entry.id   24ea20d43dd84a9139d1bc4588843f50
#
_cell.length_a   1.000
_cell.length_b   1.000
_cell.length_c   1.000
_cell.angle_alpha   90.00
_cell.angle_beta   90.00
_cell.angle_gamma   90.00
#
_symmetry.space_group_name_H-M   'P 1'
#
loop_
_entity.id
_entity.type
_entity.pdbx_description
1 polymer ?
#
loop_
_entity_poly.entity_id
_entity_poly.type
_entity_poly.pdbx_seq_one_letter_code
_entity_poly.pdbx_strand_id
1 'polypeptide(L)'
;MIVTIERNGKTAKLKMPCSEMTMIKAQEKCNVYDITDTAFHVVDIEACFPETRRLIGGVYDLDHLNLLARVADGLCVGEDDQYQAGVYIGNVNDLPGMINTMMNHSRFSIAKPDMTLKQIGEDHYMNVHGGYPMGSISDEEFEKMGEDLLKTEGYDTPYGQAFINESPEQTFFDGKHIPAYYDKPNMVFGVFLQANGAEEFLQLPEPNSAITKAMKRLGVSDASECTIQCDYINSVTDSLTKYLDNCADRNIFDLNRLSAALILMSEDDENKFYRALDFVQHRMNIDTVGMLADIAQHNSDFVFGPGCDDEYDYGHYLIEDSGRYDYDENLADYYDYAGLGADTARMEHGLFICGDYVGIAEDSELNELLGLNGQGMGGME
;
A
#
# COMPACT_ATOMS: atom_id res chain seq x y z
N MET A 1 -10.02 14.85 11.20
CA MET A 1 -10.58 15.16 12.53
C MET A 1 -9.48 15.33 13.59
N ILE A 2 -9.76 15.94 14.76
CA ILE A 2 -8.80 16.07 15.85
C ILE A 2 -9.39 15.35 17.07
N VAL A 3 -8.68 14.31 17.56
CA VAL A 3 -9.15 13.47 18.68
C VAL A 3 -8.27 13.71 19.91
N THR A 4 -8.89 13.94 21.06
CA THR A 4 -8.21 13.94 22.35
C THR A 4 -8.48 12.61 23.03
N ILE A 5 -7.41 11.85 23.24
CA ILE A 5 -7.43 10.54 23.90
C ILE A 5 -6.89 10.63 25.31
N GLU A 6 -7.34 9.72 26.18
CA GLU A 6 -6.88 9.63 27.56
C GLU A 6 -6.60 8.17 27.95
N ARG A 7 -5.49 7.97 28.67
CA ARG A 7 -5.19 6.74 29.38
C ARG A 7 -4.19 6.98 30.52
N ASN A 8 -4.28 6.22 31.59
CA ASN A 8 -3.42 6.35 32.78
C ASN A 8 -3.39 7.77 33.39
N GLY A 9 -4.52 8.52 33.29
CA GLY A 9 -4.61 9.90 33.75
C GLY A 9 -3.79 10.90 32.93
N LYS A 10 -3.37 10.53 31.72
CA LYS A 10 -2.67 11.37 30.76
C LYS A 10 -3.48 11.50 29.48
N THR A 11 -3.39 12.67 28.85
CA THR A 11 -4.06 12.95 27.59
C THR A 11 -3.06 13.22 26.47
N ALA A 12 -3.45 12.86 25.26
CA ALA A 12 -2.76 13.24 24.02
C ALA A 12 -3.77 13.69 22.98
N LYS A 13 -3.36 14.64 22.12
CA LYS A 13 -4.18 15.15 21.03
C LYS A 13 -3.59 14.69 19.71
N LEU A 14 -4.42 14.13 18.84
CA LEU A 14 -4.08 13.56 17.56
C LEU A 14 -4.87 14.25 16.45
N LYS A 15 -4.19 14.69 15.39
CA LYS A 15 -4.85 15.06 14.14
C LYS A 15 -4.90 13.81 13.26
N MET A 16 -6.08 13.25 13.05
CA MET A 16 -6.32 12.06 12.25
C MET A 16 -6.94 12.43 10.89
N PRO A 17 -6.65 11.71 9.78
CA PRO A 17 -5.77 10.56 9.77
C PRO A 17 -4.31 10.96 10.03
N CYS A 18 -3.53 10.04 10.60
CA CYS A 18 -2.13 10.27 10.92
C CYS A 18 -1.28 9.00 10.76
N SER A 19 0.04 9.19 10.75
CA SER A 19 0.97 8.08 10.62
C SER A 19 1.04 7.24 11.88
N GLU A 20 1.45 5.97 11.71
CA GLU A 20 1.71 5.03 12.79
C GLU A 20 2.66 5.61 13.86
N MET A 21 3.74 6.26 13.45
CA MET A 21 4.68 6.91 14.36
C MET A 21 4.01 8.02 15.21
N THR A 22 3.03 8.72 14.65
CA THR A 22 2.28 9.76 15.38
C THR A 22 1.38 9.13 16.45
N MET A 23 0.76 7.98 16.14
CA MET A 23 -0.04 7.22 17.11
C MET A 23 0.83 6.68 18.24
N ILE A 24 1.98 6.07 17.92
CA ILE A 24 2.95 5.57 18.92
C ILE A 24 3.38 6.70 19.88
N LYS A 25 3.75 7.87 19.35
CA LYS A 25 4.11 9.04 20.20
C LYS A 25 2.97 9.50 21.11
N ALA A 26 1.72 9.36 20.67
CA ALA A 26 0.56 9.68 21.52
C ALA A 26 0.34 8.62 22.60
N GLN A 27 0.54 7.33 22.29
CA GLN A 27 0.54 6.23 23.27
C GLN A 27 1.61 6.47 24.36
N GLU A 28 2.85 6.79 23.98
CA GLU A 28 3.94 7.10 24.91
C GLU A 28 3.60 8.29 25.83
N LYS A 29 2.97 9.36 25.31
CA LYS A 29 2.50 10.49 26.13
C LYS A 29 1.47 10.06 27.17
N CYS A 30 0.69 9.01 26.89
CA CYS A 30 -0.26 8.40 27.81
C CYS A 30 0.37 7.30 28.68
N ASN A 31 1.70 7.15 28.70
CA ASN A 31 2.46 6.11 29.39
C ASN A 31 2.05 4.69 28.97
N VAL A 32 1.79 4.50 27.67
CA VAL A 32 1.51 3.20 27.05
C VAL A 32 2.68 2.91 26.08
N TYR A 33 3.50 1.92 26.41
CA TYR A 33 4.72 1.57 25.66
C TYR A 33 4.58 0.28 24.85
N ASP A 34 3.56 -0.53 25.12
CA ASP A 34 3.18 -1.64 24.25
C ASP A 34 2.46 -1.08 23.03
N ILE A 35 3.12 -1.11 21.88
CA ILE A 35 2.57 -0.60 20.61
C ILE A 35 1.27 -1.28 20.20
N THR A 36 1.03 -2.49 20.70
CA THR A 36 -0.16 -3.27 20.40
C THR A 36 -1.31 -3.03 21.39
N ASP A 37 -1.10 -2.21 22.40
CA ASP A 37 -2.14 -1.79 23.34
C ASP A 37 -2.76 -0.46 22.88
N THR A 38 -3.70 -0.55 21.96
CA THR A 38 -4.24 0.57 21.16
C THR A 38 -5.58 1.12 21.67
N ALA A 39 -6.14 0.57 22.76
CA ALA A 39 -7.42 0.99 23.30
C ALA A 39 -7.31 2.25 24.18
N PHE A 40 -8.00 3.34 23.80
CA PHE A 40 -7.97 4.63 24.51
C PHE A 40 -9.37 5.19 24.69
N HIS A 41 -9.57 5.88 25.83
CA HIS A 41 -10.77 6.66 26.09
C HIS A 41 -10.74 7.94 25.23
N VAL A 42 -11.82 8.22 24.51
CA VAL A 42 -11.98 9.43 23.70
C VAL A 42 -12.62 10.51 24.56
N VAL A 43 -11.85 11.55 24.88
CA VAL A 43 -12.29 12.66 25.73
C VAL A 43 -12.98 13.76 24.92
N ASP A 44 -12.47 14.03 23.71
CA ASP A 44 -13.03 15.06 22.84
C ASP A 44 -12.72 14.77 21.37
N ILE A 45 -13.59 15.25 20.47
CA ILE A 45 -13.41 15.21 19.02
C ILE A 45 -13.75 16.59 18.45
N GLU A 46 -12.76 17.22 17.81
CA GLU A 46 -12.89 18.51 17.15
C GLU A 46 -12.68 18.36 15.62
N ALA A 47 -13.11 19.38 14.85
CA ALA A 47 -12.93 19.42 13.39
C ALA A 47 -13.39 18.11 12.71
N CYS A 48 -14.61 17.68 13.01
CA CYS A 48 -15.22 16.47 12.48
C CYS A 48 -16.68 16.73 12.11
N PHE A 49 -17.31 15.76 11.46
CA PHE A 49 -18.75 15.77 11.25
C PHE A 49 -19.50 15.74 12.60
N PRO A 50 -20.59 16.51 12.77
CA PRO A 50 -21.32 16.60 14.04
C PRO A 50 -21.68 15.25 14.66
N GLU A 51 -22.16 14.29 13.85
CA GLU A 51 -22.59 12.99 14.35
C GLU A 51 -21.43 12.14 14.89
N THR A 52 -20.20 12.33 14.38
CA THR A 52 -19.00 11.63 14.87
C THR A 52 -18.70 11.93 16.35
N ARG A 53 -19.18 13.07 16.86
CA ARG A 53 -19.02 13.45 18.29
C ARG A 53 -19.74 12.52 19.25
N ARG A 54 -20.65 11.65 18.78
CA ARG A 54 -21.30 10.62 19.60
C ARG A 54 -20.31 9.60 20.16
N LEU A 55 -19.10 9.52 19.58
CA LEU A 55 -18.02 8.65 20.08
C LEU A 55 -17.33 9.19 21.34
N ILE A 56 -17.58 10.45 21.74
CA ILE A 56 -16.98 11.02 22.94
C ILE A 56 -17.49 10.25 24.18
N GLY A 57 -16.57 9.86 25.05
CA GLY A 57 -16.84 9.06 26.24
C GLY A 57 -16.65 7.55 26.05
N GLY A 58 -16.45 7.07 24.83
CA GLY A 58 -16.17 5.68 24.52
C GLY A 58 -14.68 5.31 24.62
N VAL A 59 -14.40 4.03 24.62
CA VAL A 59 -13.05 3.46 24.52
C VAL A 59 -12.92 2.77 23.18
N TYR A 60 -11.93 3.20 22.39
CA TYR A 60 -11.74 2.71 21.01
C TYR A 60 -10.27 2.43 20.72
N ASP A 61 -10.04 1.54 19.79
CA ASP A 61 -8.74 1.28 19.17
C ASP A 61 -8.31 2.48 18.32
N LEU A 62 -7.04 2.91 18.43
CA LEU A 62 -6.50 4.05 17.67
C LEU A 62 -6.48 3.79 16.15
N ASP A 63 -6.19 2.55 15.75
CA ASP A 63 -6.15 2.21 14.33
C ASP A 63 -7.55 2.28 13.71
N HIS A 64 -8.59 1.89 14.47
CA HIS A 64 -9.98 2.01 14.03
C HIS A 64 -10.46 3.47 13.97
N LEU A 65 -10.04 4.31 14.92
CA LEU A 65 -10.31 5.75 14.85
C LEU A 65 -9.59 6.38 13.65
N ASN A 66 -8.38 5.92 13.37
CA ASN A 66 -7.63 6.37 12.20
C ASN A 66 -8.28 5.90 10.89
N LEU A 67 -8.83 4.67 10.84
CA LEU A 67 -9.64 4.19 9.72
C LEU A 67 -10.86 5.08 9.49
N LEU A 68 -11.65 5.38 10.54
CA LEU A 68 -12.78 6.30 10.41
C LEU A 68 -12.35 7.65 9.81
N ALA A 69 -11.22 8.19 10.27
CA ALA A 69 -10.71 9.45 9.77
C ALA A 69 -10.24 9.37 8.30
N ARG A 70 -9.66 8.26 7.88
CA ARG A 70 -9.23 8.00 6.48
C ARG A 70 -10.46 7.91 5.56
N VAL A 71 -11.48 7.15 5.96
CA VAL A 71 -12.74 7.05 5.20
C VAL A 71 -13.40 8.42 5.10
N ALA A 72 -13.43 9.19 6.20
CA ALA A 72 -13.99 10.54 6.22
C ALA A 72 -13.27 11.52 5.30
N ASP A 73 -11.94 11.40 5.17
CA ASP A 73 -11.11 12.24 4.29
C ASP A 73 -11.36 11.92 2.80
N GLY A 74 -11.83 10.71 2.49
CA GLY A 74 -12.15 10.26 1.15
C GLY A 74 -13.55 10.66 0.66
N LEU A 75 -14.43 11.18 1.54
CA LEU A 75 -15.77 11.58 1.15
C LEU A 75 -15.77 12.82 0.25
N CYS A 76 -16.54 12.76 -0.82
CA CYS A 76 -16.80 13.88 -1.71
C CYS A 76 -17.84 14.83 -1.12
N VAL A 77 -17.99 16.01 -1.77
CA VAL A 77 -18.99 17.03 -1.37
C VAL A 77 -20.41 16.43 -1.48
N GLY A 78 -21.14 16.44 -0.38
CA GLY A 78 -22.50 15.89 -0.26
C GLY A 78 -22.55 14.50 0.36
N GLU A 79 -21.52 13.69 0.22
CA GLU A 79 -21.44 12.35 0.82
C GLU A 79 -21.33 12.43 2.36
N ASP A 80 -20.78 13.53 2.86
CA ASP A 80 -20.76 13.84 4.30
C ASP A 80 -22.17 14.01 4.90
N ASP A 81 -23.10 14.64 4.18
CA ASP A 81 -24.50 14.75 4.61
C ASP A 81 -25.22 13.39 4.55
N GLN A 82 -24.92 12.58 3.53
CA GLN A 82 -25.45 11.22 3.41
C GLN A 82 -25.01 10.36 4.60
N TYR A 83 -23.72 10.38 4.93
CA TYR A 83 -23.18 9.71 6.13
C TYR A 83 -23.87 10.17 7.40
N GLN A 84 -23.94 11.50 7.62
CA GLN A 84 -24.52 12.05 8.84
C GLN A 84 -26.00 11.74 8.97
N ALA A 85 -26.76 11.80 7.87
CA ALA A 85 -28.15 11.39 7.86
C ALA A 85 -28.31 9.91 8.18
N GLY A 86 -27.46 9.04 7.64
CA GLY A 86 -27.44 7.61 7.94
C GLY A 86 -27.19 7.33 9.44
N VAL A 87 -26.21 8.00 10.04
CA VAL A 87 -25.92 7.91 11.49
C VAL A 87 -27.11 8.39 12.31
N TYR A 88 -27.74 9.50 11.89
CA TYR A 88 -28.90 10.07 12.58
C TYR A 88 -30.10 9.13 12.55
N ILE A 89 -30.48 8.61 11.37
CA ILE A 89 -31.61 7.70 11.17
C ILE A 89 -31.39 6.38 11.92
N GLY A 90 -30.19 5.80 11.79
CA GLY A 90 -29.81 4.54 12.46
C GLY A 90 -29.57 4.68 13.95
N ASN A 91 -29.56 5.93 14.49
CA ASN A 91 -29.15 6.22 15.88
C ASN A 91 -27.84 5.54 16.25
N VAL A 92 -26.86 5.57 15.33
CA VAL A 92 -25.57 4.90 15.48
C VAL A 92 -24.73 5.64 16.53
N ASN A 93 -24.17 4.87 17.49
CA ASN A 93 -23.44 5.42 18.62
C ASN A 93 -22.11 4.70 18.92
N ASP A 94 -21.69 3.81 18.04
CA ASP A 94 -20.44 3.05 18.16
C ASP A 94 -19.58 3.22 16.91
N LEU A 95 -18.29 2.95 17.09
CA LEU A 95 -17.30 3.17 16.03
C LEU A 95 -17.49 2.24 14.82
N PRO A 96 -17.73 0.92 14.99
CA PRO A 96 -18.01 0.04 13.86
C PRO A 96 -19.22 0.45 13.05
N GLY A 97 -20.31 0.82 13.72
CA GLY A 97 -21.51 1.31 13.05
C GLY A 97 -21.24 2.60 12.25
N MET A 98 -20.46 3.54 12.80
CA MET A 98 -20.09 4.77 12.10
C MET A 98 -19.22 4.49 10.87
N ILE A 99 -18.24 3.62 10.97
CA ILE A 99 -17.39 3.22 9.82
C ILE A 99 -18.27 2.58 8.74
N ASN A 100 -19.11 1.61 9.11
CA ASN A 100 -20.00 0.94 8.17
C ASN A 100 -21.01 1.89 7.53
N THR A 101 -21.61 2.80 8.30
CA THR A 101 -22.52 3.81 7.75
C THR A 101 -21.81 4.74 6.76
N MET A 102 -20.56 5.14 7.07
CA MET A 102 -19.77 5.98 6.21
C MET A 102 -19.40 5.27 4.90
N MET A 103 -19.02 4.00 4.96
CA MET A 103 -18.73 3.19 3.77
C MET A 103 -19.98 2.80 2.97
N ASN A 104 -21.16 2.90 3.57
CA ASN A 104 -22.47 2.72 2.94
C ASN A 104 -23.20 4.06 2.66
N HIS A 105 -22.51 5.20 2.63
CA HIS A 105 -23.14 6.53 2.49
C HIS A 105 -24.07 6.61 1.27
N SER A 106 -23.69 5.98 0.16
CA SER A 106 -24.49 5.96 -1.09
C SER A 106 -25.88 5.30 -0.95
N ARG A 107 -26.17 4.63 0.16
CA ARG A 107 -27.53 4.15 0.46
C ARG A 107 -28.51 5.28 0.79
N PHE A 108 -28.02 6.48 1.06
CA PHE A 108 -28.80 7.62 1.47
C PHE A 108 -28.78 8.71 0.38
N SER A 109 -29.94 9.02 -0.20
CA SER A 109 -30.10 10.18 -1.08
C SER A 109 -30.67 11.34 -0.26
N ILE A 110 -30.10 12.54 -0.42
CA ILE A 110 -30.50 13.71 0.39
C ILE A 110 -31.16 14.75 -0.49
N ALA A 111 -32.37 15.17 -0.12
CA ALA A 111 -33.02 16.32 -0.72
C ALA A 111 -32.96 17.52 0.26
N LYS A 112 -32.30 18.59 -0.18
CA LYS A 112 -32.23 19.85 0.57
C LYS A 112 -33.19 20.87 -0.04
N PRO A 113 -33.67 21.89 0.73
CA PRO A 113 -34.64 22.88 0.25
C PRO A 113 -34.13 23.75 -0.91
N ASP A 114 -32.83 23.85 -1.11
CA ASP A 114 -32.16 24.62 -2.16
C ASP A 114 -31.84 23.81 -3.41
N MET A 115 -32.07 22.49 -3.40
CA MET A 115 -31.85 21.62 -4.56
C MET A 115 -33.03 21.65 -5.52
N THR A 116 -32.75 21.64 -6.81
CA THR A 116 -33.75 21.44 -7.86
C THR A 116 -34.13 19.95 -7.98
N LEU A 117 -35.30 19.64 -8.57
CA LEU A 117 -35.69 18.24 -8.83
C LEU A 117 -34.65 17.49 -9.65
N LYS A 118 -34.05 18.18 -10.64
CA LYS A 118 -32.94 17.61 -11.44
C LYS A 118 -31.77 17.20 -10.56
N GLN A 119 -31.29 18.08 -9.69
CA GLN A 119 -30.17 17.79 -8.80
C GLN A 119 -30.45 16.64 -7.83
N ILE A 120 -31.67 16.58 -7.30
CA ILE A 120 -32.14 15.47 -6.46
C ILE A 120 -32.12 14.15 -7.24
N GLY A 121 -32.59 14.17 -8.49
CA GLY A 121 -32.64 13.00 -9.35
C GLY A 121 -31.23 12.53 -9.78
N GLU A 122 -30.33 13.47 -10.12
CA GLU A 122 -28.94 13.18 -10.44
C GLU A 122 -28.22 12.52 -9.25
N ASP A 123 -28.32 13.11 -8.05
CA ASP A 123 -27.72 12.58 -6.82
C ASP A 123 -28.25 11.17 -6.51
N HIS A 124 -29.58 11.00 -6.58
CA HIS A 124 -30.20 9.69 -6.35
C HIS A 124 -29.73 8.64 -7.38
N TYR A 125 -29.66 9.02 -8.65
CA TYR A 125 -29.17 8.13 -9.70
C TYR A 125 -27.72 7.66 -9.42
N MET A 126 -26.84 8.59 -9.09
CA MET A 126 -25.44 8.29 -8.78
C MET A 126 -25.31 7.37 -7.58
N ASN A 127 -26.11 7.58 -6.54
CA ASN A 127 -26.12 6.75 -5.33
C ASN A 127 -26.57 5.31 -5.60
N VAL A 128 -27.53 5.13 -6.50
CA VAL A 128 -28.07 3.80 -6.85
C VAL A 128 -27.17 3.07 -7.84
N HIS A 129 -26.50 3.77 -8.77
CA HIS A 129 -25.77 3.17 -9.89
C HIS A 129 -24.25 3.28 -9.76
N GLY A 130 -23.74 3.99 -8.75
CA GLY A 130 -22.30 4.14 -8.48
C GLY A 130 -21.56 5.05 -9.46
N GLY A 131 -22.27 5.91 -10.22
CA GLY A 131 -21.64 6.86 -11.14
C GLY A 131 -22.56 7.45 -12.18
N TYR A 132 -22.01 8.33 -13.03
CA TYR A 132 -22.74 8.92 -14.14
C TYR A 132 -23.10 7.87 -15.20
N PRO A 133 -24.28 8.04 -15.86
CA PRO A 133 -24.72 7.11 -16.90
C PRO A 133 -23.75 7.12 -18.09
N MET A 134 -23.49 5.95 -18.66
CA MET A 134 -22.71 5.81 -19.90
C MET A 134 -23.48 6.30 -21.16
N GLY A 135 -24.71 6.73 -21.01
CA GLY A 135 -25.57 7.32 -22.05
C GLY A 135 -26.13 8.66 -21.59
N SER A 136 -26.73 9.42 -22.49
CA SER A 136 -27.40 10.68 -22.16
C SER A 136 -28.76 10.41 -21.51
N ILE A 137 -28.83 10.59 -20.18
CA ILE A 137 -30.12 10.78 -19.49
C ILE A 137 -30.46 12.26 -19.63
N SER A 138 -31.69 12.58 -20.04
CA SER A 138 -32.15 13.96 -20.22
C SER A 138 -32.41 14.64 -18.88
N ASP A 139 -32.39 15.98 -18.88
CA ASP A 139 -32.72 16.78 -17.70
C ASP A 139 -34.15 16.47 -17.20
N GLU A 140 -35.10 16.25 -18.13
CA GLU A 140 -36.47 15.89 -17.78
C GLU A 140 -36.57 14.51 -17.11
N GLU A 141 -35.71 13.56 -17.49
CA GLU A 141 -35.67 12.26 -16.84
C GLU A 141 -35.11 12.36 -15.42
N PHE A 142 -34.07 13.16 -15.20
CA PHE A 142 -33.56 13.42 -13.84
C PHE A 142 -34.58 14.19 -12.98
N GLU A 143 -35.29 15.21 -13.55
CA GLU A 143 -36.35 15.90 -12.83
C GLU A 143 -37.47 14.94 -12.40
N LYS A 144 -37.85 14.01 -13.28
CA LYS A 144 -38.84 12.99 -12.96
C LYS A 144 -38.34 12.04 -11.86
N MET A 145 -37.08 11.61 -11.90
CA MET A 145 -36.50 10.79 -10.84
C MET A 145 -36.54 11.49 -9.48
N GLY A 146 -36.16 12.78 -9.44
CA GLY A 146 -36.28 13.59 -8.24
C GLY A 146 -37.69 13.75 -7.72
N GLU A 147 -38.65 13.99 -8.64
CA GLU A 147 -40.09 14.07 -8.30
C GLU A 147 -40.60 12.73 -7.74
N ASP A 148 -40.22 11.61 -8.36
CA ASP A 148 -40.66 10.28 -7.93
C ASP A 148 -40.02 9.90 -6.58
N LEU A 149 -38.77 10.26 -6.34
CA LEU A 149 -38.11 10.07 -5.03
C LEU A 149 -38.84 10.82 -3.91
N LEU A 150 -39.20 12.08 -4.14
CA LEU A 150 -39.91 12.91 -3.16
C LEU A 150 -41.34 12.41 -2.83
N LYS A 151 -41.90 11.50 -3.63
CA LYS A 151 -43.19 10.83 -3.35
C LYS A 151 -43.02 9.61 -2.44
N THR A 152 -41.78 9.13 -2.26
CA THR A 152 -41.49 8.00 -1.38
C THR A 152 -41.44 8.43 0.08
N GLU A 153 -41.46 7.46 0.99
CA GLU A 153 -41.28 7.74 2.43
C GLU A 153 -39.86 8.17 2.72
N GLY A 154 -39.65 9.39 3.20
CA GLY A 154 -38.39 9.96 3.56
C GLY A 154 -38.30 10.26 5.06
N TYR A 155 -37.10 10.47 5.57
CA TYR A 155 -36.79 10.78 6.96
C TYR A 155 -36.34 12.23 7.06
N ASP A 156 -36.99 13.02 7.91
CA ASP A 156 -36.52 14.38 8.21
C ASP A 156 -35.27 14.31 9.09
N THR A 157 -34.17 14.90 8.63
CA THR A 157 -32.90 14.95 9.34
C THR A 157 -32.36 16.38 9.39
N PRO A 158 -31.41 16.70 10.28
CA PRO A 158 -30.74 18.01 10.29
C PRO A 158 -29.98 18.33 8.97
N TYR A 159 -29.75 17.33 8.11
CA TYR A 159 -28.97 17.42 6.87
C TYR A 159 -29.84 17.54 5.61
N GLY A 160 -31.17 17.44 5.76
CA GLY A 160 -32.16 17.41 4.71
C GLY A 160 -33.13 16.24 4.87
N GLN A 161 -34.06 16.10 3.92
CA GLN A 161 -34.89 14.91 3.83
C GLN A 161 -34.07 13.76 3.22
N ALA A 162 -33.91 12.69 3.96
CA ALA A 162 -33.11 11.54 3.54
C ALA A 162 -33.99 10.38 3.09
N PHE A 163 -33.59 9.72 2.02
CA PHE A 163 -34.27 8.57 1.43
C PHE A 163 -33.29 7.40 1.39
N ILE A 164 -33.71 6.25 1.91
CA ILE A 164 -32.92 5.01 1.90
C ILE A 164 -33.24 4.28 0.59
N ASN A 165 -32.24 4.06 -0.25
CA ASN A 165 -32.40 3.30 -1.49
C ASN A 165 -32.40 1.78 -1.22
N GLU A 166 -32.73 0.98 -2.25
CA GLU A 166 -32.82 -0.48 -2.15
C GLU A 166 -31.48 -1.22 -2.13
N SER A 167 -30.35 -0.49 -2.18
CA SER A 167 -29.02 -1.11 -2.13
C SER A 167 -28.83 -1.87 -0.83
N PRO A 168 -28.31 -3.12 -0.87
CA PRO A 168 -28.11 -3.90 0.34
C PRO A 168 -27.07 -3.25 1.23
N GLU A 169 -27.32 -3.26 2.53
CA GLU A 169 -26.32 -2.84 3.50
C GLU A 169 -25.19 -3.87 3.55
N GLN A 170 -23.96 -3.35 3.42
CA GLN A 170 -22.76 -4.18 3.48
C GLN A 170 -22.05 -3.96 4.82
N THR A 171 -21.60 -5.03 5.44
CA THR A 171 -20.72 -4.96 6.60
C THR A 171 -19.29 -4.96 6.08
N PHE A 172 -18.68 -3.78 5.95
CA PHE A 172 -17.28 -3.64 5.53
C PHE A 172 -16.33 -3.85 6.69
N PHE A 173 -16.68 -3.36 7.87
CA PHE A 173 -15.86 -3.43 9.07
C PHE A 173 -16.58 -4.28 10.14
N ASP A 174 -15.91 -5.34 10.57
CA ASP A 174 -16.45 -6.30 11.56
C ASP A 174 -16.28 -5.83 13.02
N GLY A 175 -15.68 -4.67 13.23
CA GLY A 175 -15.38 -4.11 14.56
C GLY A 175 -14.00 -4.48 15.09
N LYS A 176 -13.21 -5.27 14.34
CA LYS A 176 -11.88 -5.72 14.77
C LYS A 176 -10.81 -5.62 13.68
N HIS A 177 -11.07 -6.15 12.49
CA HIS A 177 -10.08 -6.29 11.43
C HIS A 177 -10.19 -5.14 10.43
N ILE A 178 -9.08 -4.53 10.05
CA ILE A 178 -9.07 -3.43 9.07
C ILE A 178 -9.46 -3.97 7.70
N PRO A 179 -10.56 -3.46 7.09
CA PRO A 179 -11.02 -3.89 5.78
C PRO A 179 -10.16 -3.30 4.66
N ALA A 180 -10.35 -3.80 3.44
CA ALA A 180 -9.77 -3.18 2.25
C ALA A 180 -10.25 -1.73 2.10
N TYR A 181 -9.30 -0.81 2.10
CA TYR A 181 -9.53 0.61 1.87
C TYR A 181 -8.31 1.25 1.19
N TYR A 182 -8.46 1.65 -0.06
CA TYR A 182 -7.38 2.12 -0.92
C TYR A 182 -7.28 3.65 -0.87
N ASP A 183 -6.39 4.19 -0.04
CA ASP A 183 -6.18 5.63 0.12
C ASP A 183 -4.71 6.06 0.01
N LYS A 184 -3.77 5.11 -0.12
CA LYS A 184 -2.35 5.41 -0.28
C LYS A 184 -1.98 5.47 -1.76
N PRO A 185 -1.64 6.66 -2.30
CA PRO A 185 -1.29 6.80 -3.71
C PRO A 185 0.01 6.06 -4.10
N ASN A 186 0.88 5.82 -3.13
CA ASN A 186 2.19 5.19 -3.32
C ASN A 186 2.21 3.74 -2.78
N MET A 187 1.09 3.06 -2.73
CA MET A 187 1.03 1.65 -2.38
C MET A 187 1.67 0.81 -3.48
N VAL A 188 2.55 -0.11 -3.09
CA VAL A 188 3.16 -1.09 -3.99
C VAL A 188 2.31 -2.36 -4.05
N PHE A 189 1.95 -2.88 -2.88
CA PHE A 189 1.05 -4.04 -2.76
C PHE A 189 -0.12 -3.74 -1.82
N GLY A 190 -1.33 -4.12 -2.25
CA GLY A 190 -2.49 -4.29 -1.37
C GLY A 190 -2.64 -5.77 -1.04
N VAL A 191 -2.58 -6.13 0.24
CA VAL A 191 -2.57 -7.53 0.65
C VAL A 191 -3.57 -7.81 1.75
N PHE A 192 -4.25 -8.96 1.67
CA PHE A 192 -4.95 -9.55 2.78
C PHE A 192 -4.00 -10.48 3.53
N LEU A 193 -3.77 -10.17 4.80
CA LEU A 193 -3.12 -11.05 5.74
C LEU A 193 -4.20 -11.90 6.41
N GLN A 194 -4.12 -13.22 6.27
CA GLN A 194 -5.18 -14.14 6.69
C GLN A 194 -4.66 -15.12 7.74
N ALA A 195 -5.40 -15.27 8.85
CA ALA A 195 -5.17 -16.28 9.88
C ALA A 195 -6.45 -16.52 10.68
N ASN A 196 -6.58 -17.71 11.29
CA ASN A 196 -7.68 -18.07 12.17
C ASN A 196 -9.10 -17.84 11.60
N GLY A 197 -9.23 -17.88 10.26
CA GLY A 197 -10.52 -17.64 9.58
C GLY A 197 -10.92 -16.16 9.49
N ALA A 198 -10.02 -15.25 9.77
CA ALA A 198 -10.18 -13.81 9.62
C ALA A 198 -9.12 -13.27 8.66
N GLU A 199 -9.36 -12.05 8.16
CA GLU A 199 -8.43 -11.36 7.28
C GLU A 199 -8.30 -9.89 7.67
N GLU A 200 -7.14 -9.32 7.38
CA GLU A 200 -6.84 -7.91 7.61
C GLU A 200 -6.09 -7.33 6.42
N PHE A 201 -6.50 -6.15 5.97
CA PHE A 201 -5.93 -5.51 4.80
C PHE A 201 -4.75 -4.59 5.15
N LEU A 202 -3.66 -4.74 4.41
CA LEU A 202 -2.46 -3.92 4.54
C LEU A 202 -2.09 -3.29 3.18
N GLN A 203 -1.67 -2.03 3.20
CA GLN A 203 -1.20 -1.28 2.05
C GLN A 203 0.31 -1.06 2.14
N LEU A 204 1.08 -1.99 1.60
CA LEU A 204 2.53 -1.99 1.72
C LEU A 204 3.21 -0.94 0.81
N PRO A 205 4.29 -0.28 1.27
CA PRO A 205 4.96 -0.52 2.55
C PRO A 205 4.27 0.11 3.76
N GLU A 206 4.32 -0.62 4.88
CA GLU A 206 3.86 -0.19 6.20
C GLU A 206 5.01 -0.24 7.24
N PRO A 207 4.96 0.56 8.31
CA PRO A 207 5.82 0.33 9.47
C PRO A 207 5.59 -1.08 10.05
N ASN A 208 6.67 -1.75 10.47
CA ASN A 208 6.55 -3.10 11.05
C ASN A 208 5.61 -3.17 12.27
N SER A 209 5.45 -2.07 13.00
CA SER A 209 4.48 -1.96 14.09
C SER A 209 3.03 -2.14 13.62
N ALA A 210 2.67 -1.61 12.46
CA ALA A 210 1.33 -1.77 11.90
C ALA A 210 1.07 -3.24 11.53
N ILE A 211 2.06 -3.92 10.92
CA ILE A 211 1.99 -5.35 10.62
C ILE A 211 1.85 -6.17 11.91
N THR A 212 2.64 -5.86 12.95
CA THR A 212 2.56 -6.53 14.25
C THR A 212 1.18 -6.37 14.90
N LYS A 213 0.56 -5.19 14.80
CA LYS A 213 -0.81 -4.96 15.29
C LYS A 213 -1.85 -5.77 14.50
N ALA A 214 -1.72 -5.83 13.16
CA ALA A 214 -2.56 -6.63 12.30
C ALA A 214 -2.50 -8.11 12.70
N MET A 215 -1.29 -8.66 12.86
CA MET A 215 -1.08 -10.04 13.34
C MET A 215 -1.72 -10.27 14.71
N LYS A 216 -1.60 -9.32 15.64
CA LYS A 216 -2.25 -9.43 16.98
C LYS A 216 -3.77 -9.44 16.86
N ARG A 217 -4.38 -8.63 15.99
CA ARG A 217 -5.83 -8.65 15.75
C ARG A 217 -6.30 -9.98 15.16
N LEU A 218 -5.48 -10.58 14.28
CA LEU A 218 -5.69 -11.93 13.74
C LEU A 218 -5.46 -13.04 14.77
N GLY A 219 -4.85 -12.73 15.94
CA GLY A 219 -4.59 -13.68 17.02
C GLY A 219 -3.38 -14.57 16.79
N VAL A 220 -2.38 -14.10 16.03
CA VAL A 220 -1.12 -14.80 15.76
C VAL A 220 0.07 -13.99 16.27
N SER A 221 1.17 -14.68 16.56
CA SER A 221 2.41 -14.08 17.05
C SER A 221 3.59 -14.24 16.09
N ASP A 222 3.47 -15.16 15.13
CA ASP A 222 4.49 -15.45 14.13
C ASP A 222 3.92 -15.25 12.73
N ALA A 223 4.68 -14.61 11.85
CA ALA A 223 4.28 -14.34 10.47
C ALA A 223 4.07 -15.64 9.67
N SER A 224 4.74 -16.73 10.03
CA SER A 224 4.57 -18.04 9.40
C SER A 224 3.19 -18.68 9.64
N GLU A 225 2.42 -18.17 10.63
CA GLU A 225 1.05 -18.57 10.88
C GLU A 225 0.03 -17.90 9.95
N CYS A 226 0.49 -16.90 9.17
CA CYS A 226 -0.33 -16.15 8.25
C CYS A 226 -0.19 -16.65 6.81
N THR A 227 -1.29 -16.59 6.06
CA THR A 227 -1.25 -16.63 4.59
C THR A 227 -1.43 -15.23 4.02
N ILE A 228 -0.82 -14.97 2.87
CA ILE A 228 -0.85 -13.66 2.19
C ILE A 228 -1.55 -13.83 0.86
N GLN A 229 -2.60 -13.06 0.65
CA GLN A 229 -3.25 -12.91 -0.64
C GLN A 229 -3.02 -11.50 -1.16
N CYS A 230 -2.32 -11.37 -2.29
CA CYS A 230 -2.19 -10.09 -2.98
C CYS A 230 -3.49 -9.78 -3.72
N ASP A 231 -4.09 -8.62 -3.42
CA ASP A 231 -5.29 -8.10 -4.06
C ASP A 231 -4.97 -7.02 -5.10
N TYR A 232 -3.92 -6.25 -4.83
CA TYR A 232 -3.44 -5.19 -5.71
C TYR A 232 -1.93 -5.25 -5.83
N ILE A 233 -1.44 -5.11 -7.08
CA ILE A 233 -0.03 -4.94 -7.42
C ILE A 233 0.05 -3.70 -8.30
N ASN A 234 0.93 -2.75 -7.99
CA ASN A 234 1.14 -1.58 -8.83
C ASN A 234 1.61 -2.02 -10.23
N SER A 235 1.14 -1.37 -11.29
CA SER A 235 1.48 -1.67 -12.68
C SER A 235 2.98 -1.74 -12.96
N VAL A 236 3.76 -0.97 -12.23
CA VAL A 236 5.24 -1.01 -12.26
C VAL A 236 5.76 -2.40 -11.83
N THR A 237 5.00 -3.13 -11.03
CA THR A 237 5.39 -4.45 -10.49
C THR A 237 4.76 -5.63 -11.23
N ASP A 238 4.02 -5.42 -12.32
CA ASP A 238 3.40 -6.51 -13.10
C ASP A 238 4.44 -7.54 -13.57
N SER A 239 5.63 -7.07 -13.97
CA SER A 239 6.75 -7.95 -14.36
C SER A 239 7.30 -8.79 -13.20
N LEU A 240 7.07 -8.37 -11.94
CA LEU A 240 7.51 -9.07 -10.74
C LEU A 240 6.60 -10.26 -10.40
N THR A 241 5.35 -10.27 -10.89
CA THR A 241 4.36 -11.32 -10.58
C THR A 241 4.90 -12.71 -10.86
N LYS A 242 5.62 -12.89 -11.99
CA LYS A 242 6.23 -14.19 -12.34
C LYS A 242 7.20 -14.73 -11.28
N TYR A 243 7.93 -13.83 -10.60
CA TYR A 243 8.86 -14.20 -9.51
C TYR A 243 8.10 -14.45 -8.21
N LEU A 244 7.13 -13.60 -7.88
CA LEU A 244 6.28 -13.76 -6.70
C LEU A 244 5.49 -15.07 -6.73
N ASP A 245 5.01 -15.50 -7.91
CA ASP A 245 4.27 -16.75 -8.08
C ASP A 245 5.15 -17.99 -7.84
N ASN A 246 6.45 -17.86 -8.06
CA ASN A 246 7.43 -18.93 -7.80
C ASN A 246 7.86 -18.99 -6.33
N CYS A 247 7.65 -17.93 -5.54
CA CYS A 247 8.02 -17.92 -4.14
C CYS A 247 7.09 -18.80 -3.30
N ALA A 248 7.67 -19.87 -2.74
CA ALA A 248 6.97 -20.75 -1.80
C ALA A 248 6.79 -20.13 -0.43
N ASP A 249 7.76 -19.32 0.00
CA ASP A 249 7.72 -18.57 1.26
C ASP A 249 7.38 -17.11 0.97
N ARG A 250 6.22 -16.68 1.48
CA ARG A 250 5.70 -15.32 1.36
C ARG A 250 5.56 -14.70 2.75
N ASN A 251 6.70 -14.39 3.38
CA ASN A 251 6.70 -13.70 4.66
C ASN A 251 6.26 -12.25 4.49
N ILE A 252 5.34 -11.77 5.33
CA ILE A 252 4.78 -10.41 5.24
C ILE A 252 5.85 -9.32 5.48
N PHE A 253 6.82 -9.57 6.36
CA PHE A 253 7.89 -8.61 6.62
C PHE A 253 8.86 -8.52 5.43
N ASP A 254 9.13 -9.62 4.74
CA ASP A 254 9.95 -9.62 3.53
C ASP A 254 9.22 -8.94 2.37
N LEU A 255 7.91 -9.19 2.22
CA LEU A 255 7.10 -8.48 1.22
C LEU A 255 7.07 -6.97 1.51
N ASN A 256 7.03 -6.59 2.79
CA ASN A 256 7.10 -5.19 3.21
C ASN A 256 8.48 -4.56 2.92
N ARG A 257 9.58 -5.30 3.15
CA ARG A 257 10.94 -4.87 2.78
C ARG A 257 11.07 -4.67 1.28
N LEU A 258 10.56 -5.60 0.49
CA LEU A 258 10.52 -5.49 -0.97
C LEU A 258 9.75 -4.25 -1.40
N SER A 259 8.56 -4.03 -0.84
CA SER A 259 7.74 -2.85 -1.12
C SER A 259 8.47 -1.54 -0.80
N ALA A 260 9.17 -1.51 0.33
CA ALA A 260 9.93 -0.33 0.77
C ALA A 260 11.14 -0.03 -0.14
N ALA A 261 11.74 -1.05 -0.75
CA ALA A 261 12.80 -0.88 -1.73
C ALA A 261 12.23 -0.37 -3.07
N LEU A 262 11.17 -1.02 -3.57
CA LEU A 262 10.57 -0.70 -4.87
C LEU A 262 10.01 0.72 -4.94
N ILE A 263 9.37 1.22 -3.87
CA ILE A 263 8.78 2.57 -3.85
C ILE A 263 9.81 3.69 -4.01
N LEU A 264 11.08 3.40 -3.74
CA LEU A 264 12.19 4.36 -3.82
C LEU A 264 12.93 4.30 -5.16
N MET A 265 12.64 3.30 -5.99
CA MET A 265 13.31 3.12 -7.28
C MET A 265 12.85 4.16 -8.30
N SER A 266 13.78 4.69 -9.06
CA SER A 266 13.51 5.39 -10.31
C SER A 266 13.19 4.38 -11.43
N GLU A 267 12.68 4.83 -12.56
CA GLU A 267 12.44 3.97 -13.74
C GLU A 267 13.72 3.25 -14.21
N ASP A 268 14.89 3.94 -14.13
CA ASP A 268 16.19 3.35 -14.46
C ASP A 268 16.59 2.26 -13.45
N ASP A 269 16.37 2.50 -12.15
CA ASP A 269 16.65 1.52 -11.11
C ASP A 269 15.75 0.29 -11.22
N GLU A 270 14.50 0.47 -11.60
CA GLU A 270 13.58 -0.65 -11.86
C GLU A 270 14.06 -1.51 -13.03
N ASN A 271 14.49 -0.90 -14.14
CA ASN A 271 15.06 -1.62 -15.27
C ASN A 271 16.30 -2.43 -14.86
N LYS A 272 17.18 -1.85 -14.03
CA LYS A 272 18.35 -2.54 -13.47
C LYS A 272 17.92 -3.71 -12.56
N PHE A 273 16.93 -3.49 -11.71
CA PHE A 273 16.41 -4.52 -10.83
C PHE A 273 15.88 -5.75 -11.60
N TYR A 274 15.13 -5.56 -12.68
CA TYR A 274 14.69 -6.70 -13.50
C TYR A 274 15.84 -7.46 -14.16
N ARG A 275 16.88 -6.75 -14.61
CA ARG A 275 18.11 -7.39 -15.13
C ARG A 275 18.85 -8.16 -14.03
N ALA A 276 18.90 -7.59 -12.83
CA ALA A 276 19.47 -8.26 -11.65
C ALA A 276 18.70 -9.54 -11.30
N LEU A 277 17.36 -9.51 -11.35
CA LEU A 277 16.54 -10.72 -11.15
C LEU A 277 16.83 -11.80 -12.19
N ASP A 278 16.91 -11.42 -13.48
CA ASP A 278 17.26 -12.37 -14.54
C ASP A 278 18.67 -12.95 -14.33
N PHE A 279 19.65 -12.14 -13.94
CA PHE A 279 21.01 -12.58 -13.62
C PHE A 279 21.01 -13.60 -12.45
N VAL A 280 20.33 -13.30 -11.34
CA VAL A 280 20.26 -14.21 -10.20
C VAL A 280 19.53 -15.49 -10.58
N GLN A 281 18.43 -15.41 -11.32
CA GLN A 281 17.66 -16.56 -11.78
C GLN A 281 18.47 -17.51 -12.71
N HIS A 282 19.47 -17.01 -13.45
CA HIS A 282 20.38 -17.85 -14.24
C HIS A 282 21.38 -18.61 -13.36
N ARG A 283 21.61 -18.19 -12.13
CA ARG A 283 22.58 -18.81 -11.20
C ARG A 283 21.93 -19.71 -10.19
N MET A 284 20.78 -19.30 -9.70
CA MET A 284 20.03 -19.99 -8.67
C MET A 284 18.54 -19.73 -8.81
N ASN A 285 17.74 -20.58 -8.19
CA ASN A 285 16.30 -20.38 -8.18
C ASN A 285 15.94 -19.26 -7.16
N ILE A 286 15.12 -18.30 -7.57
CA ILE A 286 14.53 -17.31 -6.67
C ILE A 286 13.23 -17.93 -6.17
N ASP A 287 13.23 -18.41 -4.93
CA ASP A 287 12.12 -19.18 -4.34
C ASP A 287 11.52 -18.55 -3.07
N THR A 288 12.07 -17.42 -2.60
CA THR A 288 11.56 -16.68 -1.45
C THR A 288 11.40 -15.20 -1.75
N VAL A 289 10.42 -14.55 -1.10
CA VAL A 289 10.26 -13.09 -1.17
C VAL A 289 11.43 -12.38 -0.49
N GLY A 290 12.07 -13.02 0.50
CA GLY A 290 13.28 -12.50 1.13
C GLY A 290 14.41 -12.27 0.13
N MET A 291 14.67 -13.22 -0.79
CA MET A 291 15.65 -13.04 -1.86
C MET A 291 15.30 -11.87 -2.78
N LEU A 292 14.03 -11.72 -3.14
CA LEU A 292 13.58 -10.58 -3.95
C LEU A 292 13.84 -9.25 -3.24
N ALA A 293 13.57 -9.19 -1.93
CA ALA A 293 13.83 -8.01 -1.11
C ALA A 293 15.32 -7.71 -1.00
N ASP A 294 16.17 -8.72 -0.82
CA ASP A 294 17.63 -8.55 -0.74
C ASP A 294 18.18 -8.03 -2.09
N ILE A 295 17.78 -8.60 -3.21
CA ILE A 295 18.16 -8.12 -4.55
C ILE A 295 17.70 -6.66 -4.76
N ALA A 296 16.47 -6.33 -4.36
CA ALA A 296 15.95 -4.97 -4.49
C ALA A 296 16.71 -3.95 -3.63
N GLN A 297 17.06 -4.32 -2.40
CA GLN A 297 17.81 -3.45 -1.48
C GLN A 297 19.26 -3.24 -1.91
N HIS A 298 19.84 -4.22 -2.58
CA HIS A 298 21.22 -4.20 -3.10
C HIS A 298 21.28 -3.91 -4.61
N ASN A 299 20.24 -3.29 -5.17
CA ASN A 299 20.19 -2.99 -6.61
C ASN A 299 21.39 -2.15 -7.10
N SER A 300 21.92 -1.28 -6.28
CA SER A 300 23.13 -0.47 -6.57
C SER A 300 24.43 -1.28 -6.61
N ASP A 301 24.46 -2.48 -6.06
CA ASP A 301 25.65 -3.33 -5.99
C ASP A 301 25.84 -4.14 -7.30
N PHE A 302 24.80 -4.17 -8.14
CA PHE A 302 24.91 -4.77 -9.47
C PHE A 302 25.64 -3.85 -10.42
N VAL A 303 26.52 -4.43 -11.21
CA VAL A 303 27.29 -3.77 -12.27
C VAL A 303 26.65 -4.13 -13.60
N PHE A 304 26.41 -3.11 -14.44
CA PHE A 304 25.78 -3.28 -15.74
C PHE A 304 26.72 -2.75 -16.83
N GLY A 305 26.91 -3.55 -17.88
CA GLY A 305 27.59 -3.16 -19.12
C GLY A 305 26.59 -3.26 -20.30
N PRO A 306 25.91 -2.15 -20.63
CA PRO A 306 24.91 -2.17 -21.70
C PRO A 306 25.57 -2.44 -23.07
N GLY A 307 24.94 -3.30 -23.88
CA GLY A 307 25.42 -3.64 -25.21
C GLY A 307 26.69 -4.50 -25.24
N CYS A 308 27.05 -5.16 -24.12
CA CYS A 308 28.21 -6.03 -24.04
C CYS A 308 27.77 -7.50 -24.20
N ASP A 309 28.14 -8.10 -25.34
CA ASP A 309 27.82 -9.50 -25.65
C ASP A 309 28.91 -10.49 -25.19
N ASP A 310 30.15 -10.01 -25.00
CA ASP A 310 31.29 -10.83 -24.61
C ASP A 310 32.32 -10.03 -23.77
N GLU A 311 33.42 -10.71 -23.41
CA GLU A 311 34.52 -10.14 -22.61
C GLU A 311 35.21 -8.97 -23.32
N TYR A 312 35.31 -9.00 -24.64
CA TYR A 312 35.92 -7.92 -25.41
C TYR A 312 35.07 -6.64 -25.33
N ASP A 313 33.77 -6.77 -25.58
CA ASP A 313 32.82 -5.65 -25.51
C ASP A 313 32.78 -5.06 -24.10
N TYR A 314 32.83 -5.91 -23.08
CA TYR A 314 32.83 -5.43 -21.70
C TYR A 314 34.12 -4.72 -21.34
N GLY A 315 35.27 -5.23 -21.75
CA GLY A 315 36.56 -4.56 -21.57
C GLY A 315 36.62 -3.21 -22.31
N HIS A 316 36.06 -3.14 -23.50
CA HIS A 316 35.92 -1.90 -24.26
C HIS A 316 35.03 -0.89 -23.52
N TYR A 317 33.84 -1.32 -23.06
CA TYR A 317 32.97 -0.50 -22.24
C TYR A 317 33.65 0.03 -20.98
N LEU A 318 34.41 -0.83 -20.28
CA LEU A 318 35.11 -0.44 -19.06
C LEU A 318 36.12 0.68 -19.30
N ILE A 319 36.88 0.63 -20.39
CA ILE A 319 37.93 1.59 -20.69
C ILE A 319 37.35 2.87 -21.31
N GLU A 320 36.45 2.74 -22.28
CA GLU A 320 36.05 3.89 -23.10
C GLU A 320 34.77 4.59 -22.63
N ASP A 321 33.77 3.82 -22.11
CA ASP A 321 32.43 4.34 -21.87
C ASP A 321 32.09 4.46 -20.37
N SER A 322 32.59 3.56 -19.52
CA SER A 322 32.21 3.49 -18.11
C SER A 322 32.74 4.61 -17.24
N GLY A 323 33.79 5.29 -17.68
CA GLY A 323 34.53 6.27 -16.86
C GLY A 323 35.32 5.68 -15.69
N ARG A 324 35.43 4.34 -15.60
CA ARG A 324 36.23 3.66 -14.55
C ARG A 324 37.74 3.84 -14.74
N TYR A 325 38.19 4.03 -15.99
CA TYR A 325 39.58 4.18 -16.33
C TYR A 325 39.84 5.48 -17.15
N ASP A 326 41.03 6.03 -17.04
CA ASP A 326 41.47 7.12 -17.92
C ASP A 326 41.74 6.52 -19.32
N TYR A 327 41.05 7.08 -20.33
CA TYR A 327 41.17 6.64 -21.71
C TYR A 327 42.03 7.61 -22.54
N ASP A 328 43.00 7.04 -23.28
CA ASP A 328 43.77 7.78 -24.30
C ASP A 328 43.54 7.12 -25.68
N GLU A 329 42.82 7.83 -26.57
CA GLU A 329 42.50 7.37 -27.91
C GLU A 329 43.77 6.99 -28.74
N ASN A 330 44.93 7.62 -28.47
CA ASN A 330 46.17 7.28 -29.15
C ASN A 330 46.72 5.90 -28.74
N LEU A 331 46.24 5.34 -27.68
CA LEU A 331 46.64 4.01 -27.16
C LEU A 331 45.58 2.95 -27.40
N ALA A 332 44.48 3.24 -28.08
CA ALA A 332 43.36 2.27 -28.26
C ALA A 332 43.81 0.92 -28.82
N ASP A 333 44.70 0.90 -29.79
CA ASP A 333 45.23 -0.34 -30.38
C ASP A 333 46.13 -1.19 -29.43
N TYR A 334 46.49 -0.64 -28.28
CA TYR A 334 47.37 -1.29 -27.28
C TYR A 334 46.66 -1.77 -26.05
N TYR A 335 45.35 -1.51 -25.87
CA TYR A 335 44.58 -2.01 -24.76
C TYR A 335 44.20 -3.48 -24.98
N ASP A 336 44.38 -4.28 -23.95
CA ASP A 336 43.91 -5.67 -23.92
C ASP A 336 42.45 -5.71 -23.38
N TYR A 337 41.51 -5.29 -24.23
CA TYR A 337 40.09 -5.24 -23.88
C TYR A 337 39.57 -6.60 -23.42
N ALA A 338 39.86 -7.67 -24.17
CA ALA A 338 39.37 -9.01 -23.84
C ALA A 338 39.92 -9.53 -22.50
N GLY A 339 41.24 -9.29 -22.24
CA GLY A 339 41.87 -9.70 -20.98
C GLY A 339 41.29 -8.95 -19.79
N LEU A 340 41.13 -7.62 -19.90
CA LEU A 340 40.53 -6.82 -18.85
C LEU A 340 39.08 -7.20 -18.57
N GLY A 341 38.27 -7.38 -19.64
CA GLY A 341 36.88 -7.75 -19.51
C GLY A 341 36.72 -9.11 -18.85
N ALA A 342 37.53 -10.13 -19.25
CA ALA A 342 37.49 -11.48 -18.68
C ALA A 342 37.89 -11.48 -17.19
N ASP A 343 38.94 -10.74 -16.83
CA ASP A 343 39.40 -10.66 -15.44
C ASP A 343 38.39 -9.93 -14.55
N THR A 344 37.83 -8.83 -15.02
CA THR A 344 36.81 -8.07 -14.31
C THR A 344 35.51 -8.88 -14.17
N ALA A 345 35.05 -9.52 -15.25
CA ALA A 345 33.86 -10.36 -15.20
C ALA A 345 33.99 -11.52 -14.21
N ARG A 346 35.20 -12.09 -14.07
CA ARG A 346 35.46 -13.13 -13.08
C ARG A 346 35.38 -12.62 -11.65
N MET A 347 35.92 -11.43 -11.38
CA MET A 347 35.87 -10.80 -10.04
C MET A 347 34.45 -10.41 -9.64
N GLU A 348 33.69 -9.91 -10.58
CA GLU A 348 32.30 -9.47 -10.40
C GLU A 348 31.29 -10.62 -10.52
N HIS A 349 31.75 -11.87 -10.64
CA HIS A 349 30.88 -13.02 -10.88
C HIS A 349 29.90 -12.79 -12.06
N GLY A 350 30.35 -12.07 -13.10
CA GLY A 350 29.50 -11.57 -14.17
C GLY A 350 28.99 -12.65 -15.15
N LEU A 351 27.92 -12.29 -15.83
CA LEU A 351 27.32 -13.05 -16.95
C LEU A 351 26.95 -12.09 -18.09
N PHE A 352 27.06 -12.57 -19.32
CA PHE A 352 26.52 -11.91 -20.50
C PHE A 352 25.12 -12.47 -20.77
N ILE A 353 24.11 -11.61 -20.68
CA ILE A 353 22.69 -12.01 -20.75
C ILE A 353 21.93 -11.05 -21.65
N CYS A 354 21.30 -11.59 -22.70
CA CYS A 354 20.43 -10.83 -23.62
C CYS A 354 21.09 -9.57 -24.23
N GLY A 355 22.41 -9.61 -24.49
CA GLY A 355 23.14 -8.50 -25.10
C GLY A 355 23.63 -7.44 -24.12
N ASP A 356 23.60 -7.76 -22.83
CA ASP A 356 24.15 -6.90 -21.76
C ASP A 356 25.03 -7.73 -20.81
N TYR A 357 25.99 -7.05 -20.20
CA TYR A 357 26.72 -7.61 -19.08
C TYR A 357 26.03 -7.28 -17.74
N VAL A 358 25.96 -8.25 -16.84
CA VAL A 358 25.51 -8.08 -15.46
C VAL A 358 26.47 -8.80 -14.51
N GLY A 359 26.95 -8.09 -13.51
CA GLY A 359 27.81 -8.61 -12.45
C GLY A 359 27.42 -8.05 -11.08
N ILE A 360 28.17 -8.45 -10.05
CA ILE A 360 28.00 -7.93 -8.68
C ILE A 360 29.34 -7.35 -8.25
N ALA A 361 29.33 -6.15 -7.65
CA ALA A 361 30.55 -5.53 -7.11
C ALA A 361 31.27 -6.49 -6.16
N GLU A 362 32.60 -6.54 -6.26
CA GLU A 362 33.44 -7.52 -5.55
C GLU A 362 33.27 -7.47 -4.02
N ASP A 363 33.07 -6.28 -3.47
CA ASP A 363 32.92 -6.00 -2.04
C ASP A 363 31.48 -6.01 -1.53
N SER A 364 30.50 -6.41 -2.38
CA SER A 364 29.09 -6.45 -2.01
C SER A 364 28.79 -7.60 -1.04
N GLU A 365 27.99 -7.30 0.00
CA GLU A 365 27.40 -8.30 0.89
C GLU A 365 26.49 -9.29 0.15
N LEU A 366 25.97 -8.89 -1.01
CA LEU A 366 25.13 -9.71 -1.86
C LEU A 366 25.85 -10.98 -2.33
N ASN A 367 27.17 -10.93 -2.53
CA ASN A 367 27.99 -12.10 -2.84
C ASN A 367 27.91 -13.19 -1.76
N GLU A 368 27.83 -12.79 -0.48
CA GLU A 368 27.65 -13.72 0.65
C GLU A 368 26.20 -14.21 0.73
N LEU A 369 25.24 -13.31 0.61
CA LEU A 369 23.80 -13.63 0.65
C LEU A 369 23.39 -14.62 -0.45
N LEU A 370 23.99 -14.50 -1.64
CA LEU A 370 23.76 -15.40 -2.76
C LEU A 370 24.73 -16.62 -2.78
N GLY A 371 25.59 -16.77 -1.77
CA GLY A 371 26.51 -17.92 -1.67
C GLY A 371 27.61 -17.96 -2.74
N LEU A 372 27.95 -16.81 -3.34
CA LEU A 372 28.93 -16.74 -4.45
C LEU A 372 30.39 -16.77 -3.99
N ASN A 373 30.67 -16.35 -2.76
CA ASN A 373 32.04 -16.29 -2.17
C ASN A 373 32.74 -17.65 -2.05
N GLY A 374 32.02 -18.78 -2.20
CA GLY A 374 32.58 -20.15 -2.09
C GLY A 374 33.05 -20.78 -3.39
N GLN A 375 32.83 -20.18 -4.55
CA GLN A 375 33.11 -20.80 -5.85
C GLN A 375 34.49 -20.46 -6.46
N GLY A 376 35.29 -19.63 -5.78
CA GLY A 376 36.58 -19.12 -6.30
C GLY A 376 37.79 -20.03 -6.17
N MET A 377 37.72 -21.21 -5.54
CA MET A 377 38.91 -22.06 -5.28
C MET A 377 38.73 -23.55 -5.64
N GLY A 378 37.91 -23.90 -6.60
CA GLY A 378 37.69 -25.31 -6.97
C GLY A 378 37.86 -25.59 -8.45
N GLY A 379 39.04 -25.39 -9.02
CA GLY A 379 39.24 -25.69 -10.42
C GLY A 379 40.67 -25.58 -10.94
N MET A 380 41.61 -26.25 -10.26
CA MET A 380 42.88 -26.63 -10.83
C MET A 380 43.40 -27.89 -10.12
N GLU A 381 43.06 -29.05 -10.57
CA GLU A 381 43.87 -30.27 -10.55
C GLU A 381 43.80 -30.91 -11.94
#